data_80e03d21a93aeebd00af71d087774a53
#
_entry.id   80e03d21a93aeebd00af71d087774a53
#
_cell.length_a   1.000
_cell.length_b   1.000
_cell.length_c   1.000
_cell.angle_alpha   90.00
_cell.angle_beta   90.00
_cell.angle_gamma   90.00
#
_symmetry.space_group_name_H-M   'P 1'
#
loop_
_entity.id
_entity.type
_entity.pdbx_description
1 polymer ?
#
loop_
_entity_poly.entity_id
_entity_poly.type
_entity_poly.pdbx_seq_one_letter_code
_entity_poly.pdbx_strand_id
1 'polypeptide(L)'
;MRRPPRSTLFPYTTLFRSYWDFVNVSGRQVPGLCVAFSRDGIHWVKHSKAPLLQGAYGDPTQPPLSAESRSEPPTRPAISDVIDLMWDPRRDCFVIYSKTWIDAPDGRRFWKRAIIRTESKDFIHWSMPQLIIVPDDGDSGQIHGASVFYLHGVYLAMLQRLDFGGFDRGGTGNMPAELALSRDGIHWQRSFQDKMFLPVTGKGDTFDAGCLWTSSTPIHLPGETRFYYGAYPGWNSDLVNDASGIGLATLPRDRFVAIEPADGIAQVTLKPIQLGNVNRLTFNADATGGEVRVELLTAEGYRVAGFTQDHSIAITGDSLQHPLKWKGKTMENLTAGRYQLRVHLNNARLFALTLGQ
;
A
#
# COMPACT_ATOMS: atom_id res chain seq x y z
N MET A 1 -3.21 7.45 16.37
CA MET A 1 -4.22 7.67 15.30
C MET A 1 -5.01 8.93 15.64
N ARG A 2 -4.96 9.97 14.83
CA ARG A 2 -5.92 11.06 14.93
C ARG A 2 -7.28 10.54 14.45
N ARG A 3 -8.33 10.76 15.24
CA ARG A 3 -9.70 10.45 14.83
C ARG A 3 -10.05 11.26 13.58
N PRO A 4 -10.86 10.75 12.63
CA PRO A 4 -11.34 11.53 11.50
C PRO A 4 -12.03 12.81 11.99
N PRO A 5 -11.98 13.90 11.21
CA PRO A 5 -12.56 15.17 11.60
C PRO A 5 -14.06 15.04 11.82
N ARG A 6 -14.55 15.88 12.66
CA ARG A 6 -15.95 15.99 13.04
C ARG A 6 -16.78 16.45 11.85
N SER A 7 -17.32 15.52 11.09
CA SER A 7 -18.38 15.85 10.14
C SER A 7 -19.63 16.25 10.92
N THR A 8 -20.24 17.37 10.59
CA THR A 8 -21.52 17.80 11.14
C THR A 8 -22.67 16.87 10.79
N LEU A 9 -22.45 15.95 9.83
CA LEU A 9 -23.42 14.95 9.38
C LEU A 9 -23.47 13.72 10.28
N PHE A 10 -22.43 13.46 11.10
CA PHE A 10 -22.38 12.27 11.94
C PHE A 10 -21.90 12.61 13.34
N PRO A 11 -22.68 12.29 14.38
CA PRO A 11 -22.27 12.45 15.76
C PRO A 11 -21.06 11.54 16.08
N TYR A 12 -20.20 11.94 17.01
CA TYR A 12 -18.90 11.32 17.39
C TYR A 12 -18.89 9.81 17.66
N THR A 13 -20.05 9.20 17.73
CA THR A 13 -20.26 7.79 18.06
C THR A 13 -20.67 6.95 16.87
N THR A 14 -20.68 7.50 15.64
CA THR A 14 -21.13 6.75 14.48
C THR A 14 -19.94 6.02 13.85
N LEU A 15 -20.07 4.70 13.69
CA LEU A 15 -19.18 3.85 12.93
C LEU A 15 -19.66 3.74 11.49
N PHE A 16 -18.74 3.57 10.55
CA PHE A 16 -19.02 3.48 9.12
C PHE A 16 -18.57 2.13 8.59
N ARG A 17 -19.30 1.59 7.62
CA ARG A 17 -18.93 0.40 6.86
C ARG A 17 -19.25 0.62 5.39
N SER A 18 -18.28 0.41 4.52
CA SER A 18 -18.48 0.23 3.08
C SER A 18 -18.59 -1.26 2.78
N TYR A 19 -19.42 -1.62 1.81
CA TYR A 19 -19.56 -2.98 1.34
C TYR A 19 -20.06 -3.00 -0.10
N TRP A 20 -19.86 -4.11 -0.78
CA TRP A 20 -20.41 -4.38 -2.09
C TRP A 20 -21.71 -5.17 -1.95
N ASP A 21 -22.73 -4.76 -2.72
CA ASP A 21 -24.01 -5.47 -2.73
C ASP A 21 -24.72 -5.27 -4.08
N PHE A 22 -25.68 -6.13 -4.35
CA PHE A 22 -26.65 -5.97 -5.43
C PHE A 22 -27.94 -5.40 -4.84
N VAL A 23 -28.27 -4.18 -5.22
CA VAL A 23 -29.42 -3.45 -4.67
C VAL A 23 -30.55 -3.42 -5.68
N ASN A 24 -31.77 -3.75 -5.27
CA ASN A 24 -32.93 -3.63 -6.14
C ASN A 24 -33.28 -2.14 -6.33
N VAL A 25 -33.09 -1.66 -7.54
CA VAL A 25 -33.47 -0.30 -7.95
C VAL A 25 -34.52 -0.43 -9.05
N SER A 26 -35.77 -0.11 -8.72
CA SER A 26 -36.91 -0.16 -9.66
C SER A 26 -37.05 -1.51 -10.40
N GLY A 27 -36.87 -2.61 -9.67
CA GLY A 27 -37.00 -3.96 -10.20
C GLY A 27 -35.74 -4.54 -10.87
N ARG A 28 -34.64 -3.80 -10.86
CA ARG A 28 -33.34 -4.26 -11.38
C ARG A 28 -32.32 -4.41 -10.24
N GLN A 29 -31.52 -5.46 -10.30
CA GLN A 29 -30.39 -5.64 -9.40
C GLN A 29 -29.20 -4.82 -9.90
N VAL A 30 -28.86 -3.74 -9.17
CA VAL A 30 -27.74 -2.84 -9.50
C VAL A 30 -26.62 -3.11 -8.51
N PRO A 31 -25.47 -3.64 -8.98
CA PRO A 31 -24.32 -3.84 -8.11
C PRO A 31 -23.62 -2.51 -7.83
N GLY A 32 -23.01 -2.41 -6.66
CA GLY A 32 -22.19 -1.23 -6.38
C GLY A 32 -21.78 -1.05 -4.95
N LEU A 33 -21.20 0.13 -4.70
CA LEU A 33 -20.79 0.56 -3.37
C LEU A 33 -22.00 0.90 -2.53
N CYS A 34 -22.12 0.22 -1.41
CA CYS A 34 -23.11 0.47 -0.38
C CYS A 34 -22.41 0.90 0.91
N VAL A 35 -23.13 1.63 1.76
CA VAL A 35 -22.63 2.03 3.07
C VAL A 35 -23.67 1.76 4.15
N ALA A 36 -23.17 1.51 5.36
CA ALA A 36 -23.99 1.34 6.55
C ALA A 36 -23.37 2.08 7.72
N PHE A 37 -24.20 2.43 8.68
CA PHE A 37 -23.85 3.20 9.86
C PHE A 37 -24.26 2.45 11.12
N SER A 38 -23.45 2.59 12.17
CA SER A 38 -23.73 2.00 13.48
C SER A 38 -23.28 2.92 14.60
N ARG A 39 -23.98 2.89 15.74
CA ARG A 39 -23.56 3.57 16.97
C ARG A 39 -22.78 2.65 17.92
N ASP A 40 -22.97 1.36 17.81
CA ASP A 40 -22.43 0.35 18.74
C ASP A 40 -21.53 -0.71 18.08
N GLY A 41 -21.45 -0.71 16.73
CA GLY A 41 -20.68 -1.70 15.98
C GLY A 41 -21.40 -3.05 15.79
N ILE A 42 -22.58 -3.20 16.35
CA ILE A 42 -23.39 -4.44 16.33
C ILE A 42 -24.63 -4.23 15.45
N HIS A 43 -25.38 -3.18 15.70
CA HIS A 43 -26.59 -2.85 14.93
C HIS A 43 -26.25 -1.86 13.81
N TRP A 44 -26.42 -2.31 12.56
CA TRP A 44 -26.07 -1.56 11.37
C TRP A 44 -27.30 -1.15 10.57
N VAL A 45 -27.36 0.11 10.18
CA VAL A 45 -28.42 0.66 9.33
C VAL A 45 -27.83 0.93 7.95
N LYS A 46 -28.34 0.26 6.91
CA LYS A 46 -27.96 0.48 5.51
C LYS A 46 -28.46 1.85 5.03
N HIS A 47 -27.64 2.55 4.26
CA HIS A 47 -28.04 3.83 3.67
C HIS A 47 -29.11 3.62 2.60
N SER A 48 -30.18 4.43 2.64
CA SER A 48 -31.38 4.23 1.80
C SER A 48 -31.20 4.52 0.32
N LYS A 49 -30.15 5.28 -0.05
CA LYS A 49 -29.85 5.64 -1.45
C LYS A 49 -28.73 4.77 -2.05
N ALA A 50 -28.63 3.51 -1.64
CA ALA A 50 -27.69 2.56 -2.22
C ALA A 50 -28.14 2.10 -3.63
N PRO A 51 -27.19 1.75 -4.53
CA PRO A 51 -25.75 1.92 -4.38
C PRO A 51 -25.33 3.37 -4.59
N LEU A 52 -24.29 3.83 -3.86
CA LEU A 52 -23.76 5.20 -3.98
C LEU A 52 -22.89 5.37 -5.22
N LEU A 53 -22.21 4.32 -5.64
CA LEU A 53 -21.48 4.21 -6.89
C LEU A 53 -21.86 2.90 -7.58
N GLN A 54 -22.19 2.97 -8.85
CA GLN A 54 -22.52 1.81 -9.64
C GLN A 54 -21.28 0.94 -9.91
N GLY A 55 -21.48 -0.36 -9.86
CA GLY A 55 -20.45 -1.36 -10.07
C GLY A 55 -20.21 -1.77 -11.52
N ALA A 56 -19.11 -2.51 -11.72
CA ALA A 56 -18.66 -2.98 -13.02
C ALA A 56 -19.41 -4.22 -13.54
N TYR A 57 -20.11 -4.94 -12.68
CA TYR A 57 -20.87 -6.14 -13.09
C TYR A 57 -22.30 -5.78 -13.48
N GLY A 58 -22.82 -6.54 -14.46
CA GLY A 58 -24.23 -6.48 -14.80
C GLY A 58 -25.13 -7.13 -13.73
N ASP A 59 -26.41 -7.07 -13.92
CA ASP A 59 -27.42 -7.71 -13.07
C ASP A 59 -27.27 -9.25 -13.11
N PRO A 60 -26.97 -9.93 -11.99
CA PRO A 60 -26.79 -11.38 -11.96
C PRO A 60 -28.08 -12.16 -12.21
N THR A 61 -29.25 -11.50 -12.11
CA THR A 61 -30.57 -12.12 -12.37
C THR A 61 -30.95 -12.08 -13.83
N GLN A 62 -30.23 -11.31 -14.66
CA GLN A 62 -30.42 -11.25 -16.09
C GLN A 62 -29.54 -12.30 -16.79
N PRO A 63 -30.00 -12.90 -17.91
CA PRO A 63 -29.13 -13.73 -18.72
C PRO A 63 -27.87 -12.93 -19.10
N PRO A 64 -26.68 -13.59 -19.21
CA PRO A 64 -25.45 -12.92 -19.61
C PRO A 64 -25.74 -12.09 -20.86
N LEU A 65 -25.43 -10.81 -20.81
CA LEU A 65 -25.56 -9.91 -21.95
C LEU A 65 -24.90 -10.56 -23.16
N SER A 66 -25.60 -10.64 -24.28
CA SER A 66 -25.02 -11.11 -25.53
C SER A 66 -23.79 -10.31 -25.89
N ALA A 67 -22.86 -10.85 -26.66
CA ALA A 67 -21.70 -10.13 -27.11
C ALA A 67 -22.03 -8.77 -27.73
N GLU A 68 -23.19 -8.67 -28.39
CA GLU A 68 -23.72 -7.46 -29.00
C GLU A 68 -24.23 -6.43 -27.99
N SER A 69 -24.86 -6.85 -26.90
CA SER A 69 -25.30 -5.95 -25.83
C SER A 69 -24.17 -5.52 -24.89
N ARG A 70 -23.00 -6.15 -24.98
CA ARG A 70 -21.75 -5.71 -24.32
C ARG A 70 -21.04 -4.61 -25.11
N SER A 71 -21.60 -4.14 -26.20
CA SER A 71 -20.97 -3.23 -27.16
C SER A 71 -20.82 -1.78 -26.68
N GLU A 72 -21.54 -1.36 -25.64
CA GLU A 72 -21.29 -0.06 -25.04
C GLU A 72 -20.23 -0.22 -23.94
N PRO A 73 -19.01 0.31 -24.13
CA PRO A 73 -18.01 0.33 -23.06
C PRO A 73 -18.60 1.07 -21.86
N PRO A 74 -18.36 0.61 -20.62
CA PRO A 74 -18.51 1.53 -19.52
C PRO A 74 -17.55 2.66 -19.83
N THR A 75 -18.10 3.79 -20.24
CA THR A 75 -17.34 5.00 -20.59
C THR A 75 -16.54 5.51 -19.40
N ARG A 76 -16.56 4.79 -18.26
CA ARG A 76 -15.95 5.18 -16.98
C ARG A 76 -15.52 3.93 -16.22
N PRO A 77 -14.35 3.97 -15.55
CA PRO A 77 -13.96 2.94 -14.59
C PRO A 77 -15.03 2.82 -13.51
N ALA A 78 -15.47 1.61 -13.23
CA ALA A 78 -16.50 1.33 -12.25
C ALA A 78 -15.94 0.54 -11.06
N ILE A 79 -16.49 0.75 -9.87
CA ILE A 79 -16.14 0.01 -8.66
C ILE A 79 -16.53 -1.46 -8.79
N SER A 80 -15.86 -2.36 -8.05
CA SER A 80 -16.15 -3.79 -8.07
C SER A 80 -16.15 -4.37 -6.65
N ASP A 81 -16.27 -5.67 -6.53
CA ASP A 81 -16.48 -6.42 -5.29
C ASP A 81 -15.26 -6.46 -4.33
N VAL A 82 -14.08 -6.10 -4.78
CA VAL A 82 -12.91 -5.92 -3.90
C VAL A 82 -12.75 -4.44 -3.57
N ILE A 83 -13.05 -4.10 -2.32
CA ILE A 83 -13.06 -2.73 -1.82
C ILE A 83 -12.13 -2.65 -0.61
N ASP A 84 -11.15 -1.78 -0.67
CA ASP A 84 -10.29 -1.44 0.46
C ASP A 84 -10.46 0.05 0.81
N LEU A 85 -10.72 0.33 2.08
CA LEU A 85 -11.03 1.66 2.59
C LEU A 85 -9.95 2.13 3.54
N MET A 86 -9.45 3.34 3.33
CA MET A 86 -8.58 4.03 4.28
C MET A 86 -9.06 5.46 4.57
N TRP A 87 -8.65 5.97 5.73
CA TRP A 87 -8.66 7.42 6.00
C TRP A 87 -7.35 8.02 5.50
N ASP A 88 -7.42 9.01 4.62
CA ASP A 88 -6.25 9.75 4.15
C ASP A 88 -6.01 10.99 5.04
N PRO A 89 -4.98 10.97 5.92
CA PRO A 89 -4.73 12.08 6.85
C PRO A 89 -4.16 13.33 6.16
N ARG A 90 -3.65 13.21 4.94
CA ARG A 90 -3.13 14.36 4.17
C ARG A 90 -4.23 15.15 3.48
N ARG A 91 -5.23 14.41 2.98
CA ARG A 91 -6.37 14.99 2.23
C ARG A 91 -7.60 15.18 3.10
N ASP A 92 -7.55 14.66 4.32
CA ASP A 92 -8.65 14.71 5.28
C ASP A 92 -9.95 14.15 4.69
N CYS A 93 -9.87 12.94 4.11
CA CYS A 93 -11.00 12.29 3.46
C CYS A 93 -10.91 10.76 3.54
N PHE A 94 -12.03 10.11 3.33
CA PHE A 94 -12.09 8.67 3.06
C PHE A 94 -11.66 8.39 1.63
N VAL A 95 -10.87 7.35 1.44
CA VAL A 95 -10.42 6.89 0.13
C VAL A 95 -10.71 5.41 0.00
N ILE A 96 -11.31 5.04 -1.12
CA ILE A 96 -11.47 3.64 -1.52
C ILE A 96 -10.53 3.36 -2.68
N TYR A 97 -9.79 2.27 -2.53
CA TYR A 97 -9.08 1.58 -3.60
C TYR A 97 -9.86 0.31 -3.92
N SER A 98 -10.31 0.18 -5.14
CA SER A 98 -11.17 -0.95 -5.52
C SER A 98 -10.71 -1.57 -6.81
N LYS A 99 -10.98 -2.86 -6.93
CA LYS A 99 -10.88 -3.57 -8.19
C LYS A 99 -11.80 -2.93 -9.24
N THR A 100 -11.32 -2.91 -10.47
CA THR A 100 -12.11 -2.66 -11.66
C THR A 100 -11.68 -3.61 -12.76
N TRP A 101 -12.31 -3.50 -13.92
CA TRP A 101 -11.93 -4.21 -15.11
C TRP A 101 -11.51 -3.21 -16.20
N ILE A 102 -10.48 -3.57 -16.96
CA ILE A 102 -10.06 -2.87 -18.16
C ILE A 102 -10.28 -3.75 -19.38
N ASP A 103 -10.45 -3.09 -20.52
CA ASP A 103 -10.64 -3.77 -21.80
C ASP A 103 -9.28 -4.02 -22.46
N ALA A 104 -9.22 -5.04 -23.31
CA ALA A 104 -8.02 -5.35 -24.07
C ALA A 104 -7.80 -4.32 -25.19
N PRO A 105 -6.57 -4.17 -25.70
CA PRO A 105 -6.25 -3.27 -26.81
C PRO A 105 -7.04 -3.59 -28.11
N ASP A 106 -7.49 -4.83 -28.27
CA ASP A 106 -8.32 -5.28 -29.40
C ASP A 106 -9.81 -5.04 -29.20
N GLY A 107 -10.21 -4.36 -28.09
CA GLY A 107 -11.59 -4.02 -27.77
C GLY A 107 -12.37 -5.10 -27.02
N ARG A 108 -11.79 -6.26 -26.71
CA ARG A 108 -12.46 -7.28 -25.89
C ARG A 108 -12.61 -6.77 -24.46
N ARG A 109 -13.83 -6.85 -23.93
CA ARG A 109 -14.20 -6.29 -22.64
C ARG A 109 -13.79 -7.21 -21.46
N PHE A 110 -13.58 -6.58 -20.28
CA PHE A 110 -13.23 -7.29 -19.05
C PHE A 110 -11.98 -8.17 -19.18
N TRP A 111 -10.98 -7.65 -19.88
CA TRP A 111 -9.74 -8.37 -20.14
C TRP A 111 -8.90 -8.64 -18.89
N LYS A 112 -8.56 -7.58 -18.16
CA LYS A 112 -7.75 -7.68 -16.93
C LYS A 112 -8.36 -6.87 -15.80
N ARG A 113 -8.08 -7.29 -14.57
CA ARG A 113 -8.38 -6.52 -13.36
C ARG A 113 -7.34 -5.43 -13.16
N ALA A 114 -7.78 -4.27 -12.71
CA ALA A 114 -7.00 -3.08 -12.42
C ALA A 114 -7.53 -2.41 -11.15
N ILE A 115 -6.90 -1.31 -10.70
CA ILE A 115 -7.30 -0.60 -9.49
C ILE A 115 -7.78 0.81 -9.84
N ILE A 116 -8.96 1.13 -9.30
CA ILE A 116 -9.49 2.50 -9.26
C ILE A 116 -9.36 3.09 -7.86
N ARG A 117 -9.44 4.42 -7.83
CA ARG A 117 -9.51 5.23 -6.61
C ARG A 117 -10.73 6.15 -6.66
N THR A 118 -11.42 6.26 -5.54
CA THR A 118 -12.47 7.26 -5.31
C THR A 118 -12.34 7.82 -3.90
N GLU A 119 -12.83 9.04 -3.67
CA GLU A 119 -12.72 9.70 -2.36
C GLU A 119 -14.03 10.37 -1.94
N SER A 120 -14.20 10.50 -0.61
CA SER A 120 -15.37 11.16 -0.01
C SER A 120 -14.98 11.90 1.27
N LYS A 121 -15.58 13.06 1.48
CA LYS A 121 -15.45 13.84 2.74
C LYS A 121 -16.47 13.42 3.79
N ASP A 122 -17.58 12.84 3.39
CA ASP A 122 -18.74 12.57 4.23
C ASP A 122 -19.21 11.10 4.20
N PHE A 123 -18.47 10.23 3.50
CA PHE A 123 -18.78 8.80 3.34
C PHE A 123 -20.06 8.50 2.53
N ILE A 124 -20.73 9.52 2.00
CA ILE A 124 -21.96 9.40 1.19
C ILE A 124 -21.71 9.88 -0.24
N HIS A 125 -21.09 11.04 -0.39
CA HIS A 125 -20.81 11.62 -1.70
C HIS A 125 -19.38 11.25 -2.13
N TRP A 126 -19.28 10.34 -3.09
CA TRP A 126 -18.02 9.83 -3.61
C TRP A 126 -17.69 10.47 -4.95
N SER A 127 -16.43 10.77 -5.15
CA SER A 127 -15.92 11.26 -6.44
C SER A 127 -16.10 10.20 -7.53
N MET A 128 -16.07 10.62 -8.79
CA MET A 128 -15.99 9.67 -9.89
C MET A 128 -14.73 8.81 -9.75
N PRO A 129 -14.86 7.48 -9.90
CA PRO A 129 -13.71 6.58 -9.84
C PRO A 129 -12.67 6.92 -10.91
N GLN A 130 -11.41 6.96 -10.49
CA GLN A 130 -10.25 7.21 -11.35
C GLN A 130 -9.41 5.94 -11.45
N LEU A 131 -9.06 5.51 -12.66
CA LEU A 131 -8.13 4.41 -12.87
C LEU A 131 -6.70 4.86 -12.49
N ILE A 132 -6.04 4.12 -11.60
CA ILE A 132 -4.75 4.54 -11.02
C ILE A 132 -3.65 3.50 -11.14
N ILE A 133 -3.96 2.21 -11.15
CA ILE A 133 -2.99 1.14 -11.34
C ILE A 133 -3.56 0.16 -12.35
N VAL A 134 -2.82 -0.06 -13.42
CA VAL A 134 -3.11 -1.06 -14.45
C VAL A 134 -1.98 -2.08 -14.49
N PRO A 135 -2.27 -3.35 -14.83
CA PRO A 135 -1.22 -4.29 -15.20
C PRO A 135 -0.45 -3.74 -16.41
N ASP A 136 0.87 -3.75 -16.35
CA ASP A 136 1.71 -3.38 -17.49
C ASP A 136 1.95 -4.58 -18.44
N ASP A 137 2.64 -4.33 -19.56
CA ASP A 137 2.88 -5.36 -20.58
C ASP A 137 3.79 -6.49 -20.08
N GLY A 138 4.59 -6.26 -19.04
CA GLY A 138 5.41 -7.26 -18.36
C GLY A 138 4.65 -8.12 -17.35
N ASP A 139 3.43 -7.71 -16.98
CA ASP A 139 2.60 -8.48 -16.06
C ASP A 139 1.93 -9.66 -16.77
N SER A 140 2.32 -10.88 -16.45
CA SER A 140 1.56 -12.08 -16.82
C SER A 140 0.20 -12.14 -16.14
N GLY A 141 0.05 -11.44 -15.03
CA GLY A 141 -1.12 -11.46 -14.17
C GLY A 141 -2.02 -10.21 -14.26
N GLN A 142 -2.94 -10.17 -13.33
CA GLN A 142 -3.92 -9.11 -13.12
C GLN A 142 -3.73 -8.52 -11.72
N ILE A 143 -4.20 -7.30 -11.47
CA ILE A 143 -4.19 -6.72 -10.14
C ILE A 143 -5.58 -6.84 -9.52
N HIS A 144 -5.73 -7.78 -8.59
CA HIS A 144 -7.03 -8.14 -8.03
C HIS A 144 -7.50 -7.18 -6.93
N GLY A 145 -6.59 -6.64 -6.14
CA GLY A 145 -6.88 -5.71 -5.05
C GLY A 145 -5.66 -4.90 -4.66
N ALA A 146 -5.87 -3.87 -3.87
CA ALA A 146 -4.81 -3.01 -3.34
C ALA A 146 -5.16 -2.61 -1.91
N SER A 147 -4.43 -3.15 -0.93
CA SER A 147 -4.55 -2.72 0.47
C SER A 147 -3.58 -1.59 0.73
N VAL A 148 -4.11 -0.38 0.89
CA VAL A 148 -3.32 0.86 0.95
C VAL A 148 -3.32 1.45 2.36
N PHE A 149 -2.15 1.85 2.83
CA PHE A 149 -1.98 2.58 4.07
C PHE A 149 -0.96 3.72 3.93
N TYR A 150 -1.08 4.72 4.79
CA TYR A 150 -0.18 5.88 4.80
C TYR A 150 0.77 5.80 5.98
N LEU A 151 2.08 5.88 5.72
CA LEU A 151 3.13 5.79 6.72
C LEU A 151 4.26 6.78 6.41
N HIS A 152 4.65 7.62 7.38
CA HIS A 152 5.81 8.51 7.29
C HIS A 152 5.89 9.37 6.00
N GLY A 153 4.75 9.84 5.51
CA GLY A 153 4.71 10.71 4.33
C GLY A 153 4.63 9.97 2.99
N VAL A 154 4.51 8.64 3.00
CA VAL A 154 4.41 7.78 1.82
C VAL A 154 3.16 6.91 1.92
N TYR A 155 2.50 6.69 0.79
CA TYR A 155 1.48 5.66 0.66
C TYR A 155 2.16 4.37 0.22
N LEU A 156 1.82 3.28 0.91
CA LEU A 156 2.26 1.94 0.60
C LEU A 156 1.04 1.12 0.21
N ALA A 157 1.17 0.30 -0.83
CA ALA A 157 0.12 -0.62 -1.26
C ALA A 157 0.65 -2.05 -1.30
N MET A 158 -0.09 -2.97 -0.73
CA MET A 158 0.05 -4.40 -0.99
C MET A 158 -0.90 -4.74 -2.15
N LEU A 159 -0.34 -4.90 -3.34
CA LEU A 159 -1.08 -5.23 -4.56
C LEU A 159 -1.25 -6.75 -4.64
N GLN A 160 -2.49 -7.22 -4.67
CA GLN A 160 -2.81 -8.63 -4.86
C GLN A 160 -2.63 -8.98 -6.35
N ARG A 161 -1.50 -9.61 -6.68
CA ARG A 161 -1.15 -10.00 -8.03
C ARG A 161 -1.72 -11.37 -8.35
N LEU A 162 -2.85 -11.38 -9.06
CA LEU A 162 -3.50 -12.62 -9.47
C LEU A 162 -2.87 -13.12 -10.78
N ASP A 163 -2.26 -14.28 -10.74
CA ASP A 163 -1.63 -14.92 -11.90
C ASP A 163 -2.68 -15.59 -12.82
N PHE A 164 -3.45 -14.74 -13.49
CA PHE A 164 -4.34 -15.13 -14.58
C PHE A 164 -4.01 -14.32 -15.83
N GLY A 165 -3.72 -15.01 -16.92
CA GLY A 165 -3.40 -14.41 -18.22
C GLY A 165 -4.62 -13.85 -18.95
N GLY A 166 -5.23 -12.77 -18.47
CA GLY A 166 -6.38 -12.14 -19.16
C GLY A 166 -7.55 -13.11 -19.37
N PHE A 167 -8.05 -13.19 -20.60
CA PHE A 167 -9.17 -14.08 -20.94
C PHE A 167 -8.78 -15.56 -20.94
N ASP A 168 -7.54 -15.86 -21.26
CA ASP A 168 -7.09 -17.25 -21.46
C ASP A 168 -6.92 -18.01 -20.14
N ARG A 169 -6.93 -17.28 -19.01
CA ARG A 169 -6.81 -17.83 -17.65
C ARG A 169 -5.73 -18.92 -17.54
N GLY A 170 -4.64 -18.75 -18.31
CA GLY A 170 -3.58 -19.75 -18.41
C GLY A 170 -2.59 -19.77 -17.25
N GLY A 171 -2.79 -18.91 -16.24
CA GLY A 171 -1.92 -18.85 -15.06
C GLY A 171 -2.30 -19.84 -13.98
N THR A 172 -1.50 -19.90 -12.92
CA THR A 172 -1.67 -20.77 -11.76
C THR A 172 -2.87 -20.42 -10.89
N GLY A 173 -3.38 -19.17 -10.99
CA GLY A 173 -4.36 -18.62 -10.08
C GLY A 173 -3.79 -18.20 -8.73
N ASN A 174 -2.47 -18.24 -8.55
CA ASN A 174 -1.82 -17.77 -7.33
C ASN A 174 -1.96 -16.25 -7.19
N MET A 175 -2.05 -15.78 -5.94
CA MET A 175 -2.24 -14.38 -5.64
C MET A 175 -1.36 -13.93 -4.47
N PRO A 176 -0.04 -13.76 -4.67
CA PRO A 176 0.84 -13.11 -3.71
C PRO A 176 0.58 -11.61 -3.65
N ALA A 177 1.24 -10.91 -2.70
CA ALA A 177 1.19 -9.46 -2.59
C ALA A 177 2.53 -8.81 -2.99
N GLU A 178 2.46 -7.87 -3.94
CA GLU A 178 3.56 -6.99 -4.35
C GLU A 178 3.51 -5.68 -3.55
N LEU A 179 4.67 -5.07 -3.25
CA LEU A 179 4.75 -3.75 -2.64
C LEU A 179 4.83 -2.67 -3.72
N ALA A 180 3.92 -1.71 -3.68
CA ALA A 180 3.99 -0.49 -4.48
C ALA A 180 4.02 0.75 -3.57
N LEU A 181 4.60 1.83 -4.07
CA LEU A 181 4.86 3.07 -3.35
C LEU A 181 4.25 4.25 -4.09
N SER A 182 3.73 5.24 -3.34
CA SER A 182 3.23 6.48 -3.91
C SER A 182 3.48 7.68 -2.99
N ARG A 183 3.71 8.85 -3.59
CA ARG A 183 3.82 10.12 -2.86
C ARG A 183 2.50 10.85 -2.67
N ASP A 184 1.50 10.50 -3.46
CA ASP A 184 0.21 11.20 -3.50
C ASP A 184 -1.02 10.27 -3.43
N GLY A 185 -0.82 8.95 -3.42
CA GLY A 185 -1.88 7.95 -3.43
C GLY A 185 -2.58 7.80 -4.78
N ILE A 186 -2.05 8.41 -5.84
CA ILE A 186 -2.59 8.39 -7.21
C ILE A 186 -1.55 7.81 -8.19
N HIS A 187 -0.32 8.33 -8.16
CA HIS A 187 0.77 7.87 -9.02
C HIS A 187 1.62 6.85 -8.27
N TRP A 188 1.64 5.64 -8.77
CA TRP A 188 2.26 4.49 -8.10
C TRP A 188 3.51 4.02 -8.79
N GLN A 189 4.53 3.71 -8.00
CA GLN A 189 5.78 3.09 -8.42
C GLN A 189 5.76 1.62 -8.01
N ARG A 190 5.92 0.73 -8.98
CA ARG A 190 5.97 -0.73 -8.85
C ARG A 190 7.41 -1.21 -9.13
N SER A 191 8.35 -0.78 -8.31
CA SER A 191 9.80 -1.02 -8.54
C SER A 191 10.26 -2.43 -8.18
N PHE A 192 9.40 -3.26 -7.59
CA PHE A 192 9.75 -4.58 -7.04
C PHE A 192 8.90 -5.70 -7.62
N GLN A 193 8.53 -5.61 -8.89
CA GLN A 193 7.62 -6.56 -9.54
C GLN A 193 8.18 -7.98 -9.62
N ASP A 194 9.49 -8.14 -9.57
CA ASP A 194 10.21 -9.41 -9.55
C ASP A 194 10.28 -10.05 -8.15
N LYS A 195 9.92 -9.30 -7.11
CA LYS A 195 9.99 -9.74 -5.71
C LYS A 195 8.66 -9.50 -5.00
N MET A 196 8.02 -10.58 -4.58
CA MET A 196 6.79 -10.44 -3.80
C MET A 196 7.12 -10.02 -2.36
N PHE A 197 6.43 -9.00 -1.88
CA PHE A 197 6.52 -8.52 -0.50
C PHE A 197 5.96 -9.55 0.48
N LEU A 198 4.83 -10.14 0.15
CA LEU A 198 4.25 -11.27 0.85
C LEU A 198 4.00 -12.38 -0.18
N PRO A 199 4.92 -13.37 -0.28
CA PRO A 199 4.78 -14.46 -1.21
C PRO A 199 3.76 -15.49 -0.69
N VAL A 200 3.14 -16.24 -1.60
CA VAL A 200 2.45 -17.49 -1.26
C VAL A 200 3.49 -18.55 -0.88
N THR A 201 3.14 -19.49 0.01
CA THR A 201 4.06 -20.55 0.40
C THR A 201 4.32 -21.56 -0.73
N GLY A 202 3.36 -21.68 -1.68
CA GLY A 202 3.44 -22.64 -2.77
C GLY A 202 3.37 -24.12 -2.35
N LYS A 203 3.15 -24.36 -1.05
CA LYS A 203 3.02 -25.72 -0.50
C LYS A 203 1.54 -26.07 -0.44
N GLY A 204 1.08 -26.96 -1.31
CA GLY A 204 -0.34 -27.25 -1.49
C GLY A 204 -1.09 -27.79 -0.26
N ASP A 205 -0.37 -28.11 0.82
CA ASP A 205 -0.90 -28.57 2.11
C ASP A 205 -1.04 -27.45 3.16
N THR A 206 -0.65 -26.21 2.83
CA THR A 206 -0.79 -25.05 3.73
C THR A 206 -1.95 -24.14 3.31
N PHE A 207 -2.57 -23.49 4.29
CA PHE A 207 -3.72 -22.59 4.04
C PHE A 207 -3.37 -21.40 3.15
N ASP A 208 -2.10 -21.02 3.08
CA ASP A 208 -1.58 -19.87 2.33
C ASP A 208 -0.76 -20.27 1.08
N ALA A 209 -1.04 -21.46 0.55
CA ALA A 209 -0.32 -21.99 -0.60
C ALA A 209 -0.60 -21.23 -1.90
N GLY A 210 -1.80 -20.64 -2.06
CA GLY A 210 -2.25 -20.07 -3.35
C GLY A 210 -2.65 -18.60 -3.33
N CYS A 211 -3.53 -18.19 -2.46
CA CYS A 211 -4.12 -16.83 -2.50
C CYS A 211 -4.01 -16.11 -1.17
N LEU A 212 -3.57 -14.85 -1.19
CA LEU A 212 -3.47 -13.99 -0.02
C LEU A 212 -4.41 -12.78 -0.15
N TRP A 213 -5.17 -12.51 0.91
CA TRP A 213 -6.08 -11.37 1.05
C TRP A 213 -5.55 -10.46 2.15
N THR A 214 -4.88 -9.40 1.75
CA THR A 214 -4.23 -8.46 2.67
C THR A 214 -5.21 -7.45 3.27
N SER A 215 -4.83 -6.83 4.38
CA SER A 215 -5.59 -5.77 5.05
C SER A 215 -4.88 -4.43 4.94
N SER A 216 -5.62 -3.34 4.76
CA SER A 216 -5.12 -1.96 4.74
C SER A 216 -4.71 -1.41 6.10
N THR A 217 -4.79 -2.22 7.15
CA THR A 217 -4.53 -1.74 8.51
C THR A 217 -3.40 -2.54 9.18
N PRO A 218 -2.14 -2.31 8.80
CA PRO A 218 -1.01 -2.90 9.51
C PRO A 218 -0.94 -2.36 10.95
N ILE A 219 -0.46 -3.18 11.87
CA ILE A 219 -0.27 -2.80 13.27
C ILE A 219 1.20 -2.48 13.49
N HIS A 220 1.50 -1.21 13.75
CA HIS A 220 2.86 -0.73 14.01
C HIS A 220 3.16 -0.79 15.51
N LEU A 221 4.06 -1.69 15.90
CA LEU A 221 4.61 -1.82 17.24
C LEU A 221 6.01 -1.16 17.32
N PRO A 222 6.59 -0.96 18.50
CA PRO A 222 7.92 -0.36 18.62
C PRO A 222 9.02 -1.10 17.85
N GLY A 223 8.97 -2.43 17.81
CA GLY A 223 10.00 -3.28 17.17
C GLY A 223 9.62 -3.86 15.82
N GLU A 224 8.33 -3.89 15.49
CA GLU A 224 7.84 -4.59 14.29
C GLU A 224 6.56 -3.98 13.73
N THR A 225 6.28 -4.29 12.49
CA THR A 225 4.98 -4.08 11.84
C THR A 225 4.34 -5.43 11.58
N ARG A 226 3.06 -5.58 11.94
CA ARG A 226 2.26 -6.79 11.77
C ARG A 226 1.26 -6.62 10.65
N PHE A 227 1.13 -7.65 9.82
CA PHE A 227 0.16 -7.75 8.72
C PHE A 227 -0.67 -9.01 8.93
N TYR A 228 -1.95 -8.83 9.22
CA TYR A 228 -2.90 -9.94 9.20
C TYR A 228 -3.42 -10.12 7.77
N TYR A 229 -3.51 -11.36 7.32
CA TYR A 229 -4.02 -11.70 6.01
C TYR A 229 -4.90 -12.93 6.07
N GLY A 230 -5.95 -12.96 5.25
CA GLY A 230 -6.69 -14.17 4.97
C GLY A 230 -6.01 -14.93 3.83
N ALA A 231 -6.13 -16.24 3.79
CA ALA A 231 -5.51 -17.03 2.75
C ALA A 231 -6.27 -18.30 2.41
N TYR A 232 -6.04 -18.78 1.18
CA TYR A 232 -6.60 -20.01 0.62
C TYR A 232 -5.51 -20.79 -0.12
N PRO A 233 -5.60 -22.15 -0.14
CA PRO A 233 -4.62 -22.99 -0.83
C PRO A 233 -4.59 -22.79 -2.35
N GLY A 234 -5.65 -22.25 -2.95
CA GLY A 234 -5.74 -21.99 -4.38
C GLY A 234 -6.92 -21.09 -4.72
N TRP A 235 -7.02 -20.70 -5.99
CA TRP A 235 -8.14 -19.87 -6.49
C TRP A 235 -9.45 -20.64 -6.63
N ASN A 236 -9.40 -21.97 -6.70
CA ASN A 236 -10.56 -22.80 -6.98
C ASN A 236 -11.47 -22.89 -5.74
N SER A 237 -12.75 -22.55 -5.90
CA SER A 237 -13.76 -22.54 -4.85
C SER A 237 -13.96 -23.90 -4.16
N ASP A 238 -13.62 -25.00 -4.84
CA ASP A 238 -13.80 -26.34 -4.31
C ASP A 238 -12.76 -26.71 -3.23
N LEU A 239 -11.63 -25.98 -3.17
CA LEU A 239 -10.58 -26.14 -2.18
C LEU A 239 -10.74 -25.19 -0.98
N VAL A 240 -11.71 -24.29 -1.01
CA VAL A 240 -11.85 -23.16 -0.07
C VAL A 240 -12.39 -23.63 1.29
N ASN A 241 -13.15 -24.73 1.35
CA ASN A 241 -13.98 -24.98 2.52
C ASN A 241 -13.25 -25.56 3.74
N ASP A 242 -12.13 -26.26 3.56
CA ASP A 242 -11.50 -26.99 4.68
C ASP A 242 -10.08 -26.53 5.05
N ALA A 243 -9.47 -25.63 4.27
CA ALA A 243 -8.07 -25.25 4.44
C ALA A 243 -7.79 -23.74 4.41
N SER A 244 -8.83 -22.91 4.46
CA SER A 244 -8.64 -21.45 4.58
C SER A 244 -8.21 -21.05 5.99
N GLY A 245 -7.48 -19.94 6.11
CA GLY A 245 -7.01 -19.50 7.41
C GLY A 245 -6.68 -18.01 7.46
N ILE A 246 -6.33 -17.56 8.67
CA ILE A 246 -5.81 -16.22 8.91
C ILE A 246 -4.34 -16.36 9.30
N GLY A 247 -3.47 -15.70 8.54
CA GLY A 247 -2.04 -15.64 8.79
C GLY A 247 -1.60 -14.32 9.42
N LEU A 248 -0.42 -14.35 10.03
CA LEU A 248 0.30 -13.19 10.53
C LEU A 248 1.69 -13.15 9.91
N ALA A 249 1.96 -12.10 9.15
CA ALA A 249 3.31 -11.76 8.71
C ALA A 249 3.87 -10.61 9.57
N THR A 250 5.15 -10.67 9.88
CA THR A 250 5.84 -9.63 10.64
C THR A 250 7.02 -9.09 9.85
N LEU A 251 7.26 -7.79 9.99
CA LEU A 251 8.38 -7.09 9.40
C LEU A 251 9.04 -6.26 10.51
N PRO A 252 10.37 -6.28 10.69
CA PRO A 252 11.03 -5.32 11.58
C PRO A 252 10.60 -3.90 11.21
N ARG A 253 10.35 -3.07 12.22
CA ARG A 253 9.72 -1.76 12.02
C ARG A 253 10.44 -0.93 10.96
N ASP A 254 9.66 -0.35 10.04
CA ASP A 254 10.11 0.54 8.96
C ASP A 254 11.09 -0.09 7.95
N ARG A 255 11.16 -1.43 7.85
CA ARG A 255 12.04 -2.16 6.91
C ARG A 255 11.35 -2.62 5.64
N PHE A 256 10.49 -1.81 5.08
CA PHE A 256 9.78 -2.14 3.84
C PHE A 256 10.70 -2.26 2.63
N VAL A 257 11.70 -1.40 2.55
CA VAL A 257 12.66 -1.29 1.45
C VAL A 257 14.02 -0.92 2.02
N ALA A 258 15.09 -1.43 1.41
CA ALA A 258 16.46 -1.08 1.73
C ALA A 258 17.18 -0.41 0.57
N ILE A 259 18.15 0.43 0.89
CA ILE A 259 19.24 0.79 0.00
C ILE A 259 20.44 -0.07 0.38
N GLU A 260 20.97 -0.82 -0.57
CA GLU A 260 22.16 -1.67 -0.37
C GLU A 260 23.14 -1.53 -1.55
N PRO A 261 24.45 -1.74 -1.32
CA PRO A 261 25.43 -1.80 -2.40
C PRO A 261 25.17 -2.97 -3.35
N ALA A 262 25.34 -2.74 -4.65
CA ALA A 262 25.36 -3.84 -5.62
C ALA A 262 26.63 -4.71 -5.47
N ASP A 263 27.78 -4.08 -5.17
CA ASP A 263 29.10 -4.71 -5.07
C ASP A 263 29.83 -4.29 -3.79
N GLY A 264 29.24 -4.57 -2.61
CA GLY A 264 29.87 -4.36 -1.31
C GLY A 264 29.96 -2.91 -0.85
N ILE A 265 30.23 -1.93 -1.74
CA ILE A 265 30.38 -0.51 -1.40
C ILE A 265 29.43 0.35 -2.22
N ALA A 266 28.75 1.26 -1.55
CA ALA A 266 27.91 2.27 -2.21
C ALA A 266 27.94 3.60 -1.44
N GLN A 267 27.56 4.66 -2.16
CA GLN A 267 27.35 5.99 -1.61
C GLN A 267 25.98 6.50 -2.09
N VAL A 268 25.19 7.04 -1.16
CA VAL A 268 23.95 7.73 -1.47
C VAL A 268 23.92 9.09 -0.81
N THR A 269 23.49 10.13 -1.52
CA THR A 269 23.27 11.46 -0.97
C THR A 269 21.78 11.76 -0.94
N LEU A 270 21.27 12.02 0.26
CA LEU A 270 19.85 12.34 0.46
C LEU A 270 19.57 13.79 0.02
N LYS A 271 18.35 14.07 -0.38
CA LYS A 271 17.91 15.46 -0.66
C LYS A 271 18.05 16.31 0.62
N PRO A 272 18.30 17.64 0.49
CA PRO A 272 18.45 18.51 1.65
C PRO A 272 17.24 18.47 2.59
N ILE A 273 17.49 18.20 3.86
CA ILE A 273 16.52 18.17 4.96
C ILE A 273 16.82 19.27 5.96
N GLN A 274 15.79 19.74 6.68
CA GLN A 274 15.93 20.76 7.72
C GLN A 274 16.43 20.12 9.01
N LEU A 275 17.57 20.59 9.55
CA LEU A 275 18.19 20.09 10.79
C LEU A 275 18.27 21.14 11.91
N GLY A 276 17.45 22.20 11.86
CA GLY A 276 17.56 23.33 12.80
C GLY A 276 17.22 23.04 14.26
N ASN A 277 16.34 22.09 14.54
CA ASN A 277 15.89 21.74 15.89
C ASN A 277 15.96 20.23 16.14
N VAL A 278 16.86 19.56 15.44
CA VAL A 278 17.07 18.12 15.55
C VAL A 278 18.22 17.87 16.49
N ASN A 279 17.97 17.24 17.64
CA ASN A 279 19.02 16.88 18.60
C ASN A 279 19.48 15.42 18.42
N ARG A 280 18.73 14.60 17.69
CA ARG A 280 19.05 13.19 17.47
C ARG A 280 18.75 12.76 16.03
N LEU A 281 19.74 12.14 15.40
CA LEU A 281 19.60 11.43 14.14
C LEU A 281 19.86 9.94 14.37
N THR A 282 18.99 9.07 13.84
CA THR A 282 19.21 7.63 13.90
C THR A 282 18.96 6.97 12.57
N PHE A 283 19.73 5.92 12.28
CA PHE A 283 19.46 5.02 11.16
C PHE A 283 18.85 3.71 11.64
N ASN A 284 17.84 3.25 10.92
CA ASN A 284 17.46 1.85 10.90
C ASN A 284 18.32 1.19 9.81
N ALA A 285 19.26 0.37 10.22
CA ALA A 285 20.25 -0.24 9.34
C ALA A 285 20.67 -1.63 9.85
N ASP A 286 21.01 -2.49 8.92
CA ASP A 286 21.71 -3.74 9.18
C ASP A 286 23.11 -3.63 8.56
N ALA A 287 24.09 -3.47 9.43
CA ALA A 287 25.52 -3.40 9.12
C ALA A 287 26.29 -4.56 9.76
N THR A 288 25.64 -5.72 9.94
CA THR A 288 26.24 -6.92 10.53
C THR A 288 27.47 -7.40 9.73
N GLY A 289 27.42 -7.27 8.40
CA GLY A 289 28.52 -7.68 7.52
C GLY A 289 29.53 -6.58 7.21
N GLY A 290 29.39 -5.38 7.80
CA GLY A 290 30.24 -4.25 7.45
C GLY A 290 30.00 -3.01 8.28
N GLU A 291 29.93 -1.84 7.63
CA GLU A 291 29.74 -0.57 8.33
C GLU A 291 28.94 0.45 7.53
N VAL A 292 28.33 1.41 8.24
CA VAL A 292 27.76 2.63 7.66
C VAL A 292 28.46 3.84 8.26
N ARG A 293 28.88 4.80 7.40
CA ARG A 293 29.39 6.11 7.81
C ARG A 293 28.59 7.21 7.16
N VAL A 294 28.53 8.36 7.82
CA VAL A 294 27.72 9.49 7.37
C VAL A 294 28.52 10.77 7.42
N GLU A 295 28.46 11.57 6.36
CA GLU A 295 28.92 12.94 6.37
C GLU A 295 27.76 13.91 6.10
N LEU A 296 27.87 15.11 6.67
CA LEU A 296 26.96 16.20 6.40
C LEU A 296 27.55 17.12 5.34
N LEU A 297 26.68 17.50 4.41
CA LEU A 297 26.97 18.52 3.39
C LEU A 297 25.99 19.68 3.60
N THR A 298 26.41 20.90 3.21
CA THR A 298 25.48 22.02 3.05
C THR A 298 24.43 21.70 2.00
N ALA A 299 23.40 22.53 1.86
CA ALA A 299 22.39 22.35 0.81
C ALA A 299 22.99 22.40 -0.60
N GLU A 300 24.11 23.12 -0.77
CA GLU A 300 24.87 23.28 -2.03
C GLU A 300 25.87 22.13 -2.26
N GLY A 301 26.04 21.20 -1.31
CA GLY A 301 26.88 20.03 -1.46
C GLY A 301 28.31 20.15 -0.90
N TYR A 302 28.64 21.22 -0.18
CA TYR A 302 29.95 21.39 0.48
C TYR A 302 30.02 20.61 1.80
N ARG A 303 31.18 20.00 2.09
CA ARG A 303 31.40 19.28 3.36
C ARG A 303 31.36 20.22 4.56
N VAL A 304 30.65 19.78 5.60
CA VAL A 304 30.60 20.50 6.88
C VAL A 304 31.76 20.07 7.76
N ALA A 305 32.60 21.05 8.20
CA ALA A 305 33.77 20.77 9.00
C ALA A 305 33.42 20.04 10.32
N GLY A 306 34.12 18.94 10.60
CA GLY A 306 33.87 18.09 11.76
C GLY A 306 32.75 17.08 11.62
N PHE A 307 31.97 17.14 10.52
CA PHE A 307 30.90 16.19 10.20
C PHE A 307 31.19 15.39 8.91
N THR A 308 32.48 15.18 8.62
CA THR A 308 32.92 14.42 7.44
C THR A 308 32.89 12.92 7.70
N GLN A 309 33.10 12.14 6.65
CA GLN A 309 33.19 10.67 6.74
C GLN A 309 34.24 10.20 7.76
N ASP A 310 35.43 10.83 7.81
CA ASP A 310 36.55 10.48 8.73
C ASP A 310 36.20 10.77 10.21
N HIS A 311 35.36 11.76 10.43
CA HIS A 311 34.84 12.07 11.76
C HIS A 311 33.67 11.20 12.17
N SER A 312 32.95 10.58 11.20
CA SER A 312 31.82 9.70 11.47
C SER A 312 32.25 8.49 12.30
N ILE A 313 31.54 8.23 13.39
CA ILE A 313 31.68 6.98 14.13
C ILE A 313 30.96 5.91 13.34
N ALA A 314 31.69 4.84 12.98
CA ALA A 314 31.10 3.75 12.19
C ALA A 314 29.93 3.09 12.91
N ILE A 315 28.85 2.90 12.19
CA ILE A 315 27.71 2.09 12.59
C ILE A 315 27.96 0.66 12.16
N THR A 316 27.85 -0.30 13.08
CA THR A 316 28.01 -1.74 12.86
C THR A 316 26.88 -2.51 13.54
N GLY A 317 26.66 -3.75 13.11
CA GLY A 317 25.59 -4.59 13.64
C GLY A 317 24.20 -4.21 13.14
N ASP A 318 23.18 -4.85 13.69
CA ASP A 318 21.77 -4.67 13.30
C ASP A 318 21.01 -3.92 14.39
N SER A 319 20.38 -2.78 14.04
CA SER A 319 19.51 -2.03 14.92
C SER A 319 18.48 -1.19 14.17
N LEU A 320 17.31 -1.05 14.78
CA LEU A 320 16.25 -0.12 14.29
C LEU A 320 16.59 1.35 14.54
N GLN A 321 17.58 1.66 15.41
CA GLN A 321 17.87 3.02 15.86
C GLN A 321 19.37 3.22 16.18
N HIS A 322 20.26 3.02 15.20
CA HIS A 322 21.67 3.39 15.34
C HIS A 322 21.80 4.91 15.44
N PRO A 323 22.36 5.46 16.54
CA PRO A 323 22.59 6.89 16.63
C PRO A 323 23.73 7.33 15.70
N LEU A 324 23.52 8.39 14.93
CA LEU A 324 24.57 9.02 14.14
C LEU A 324 25.43 9.88 15.06
N LYS A 325 26.76 9.65 15.04
CA LYS A 325 27.72 10.35 15.87
C LYS A 325 28.95 10.72 15.08
N TRP A 326 29.58 11.84 15.47
CA TRP A 326 30.87 12.32 14.93
C TRP A 326 31.84 12.58 16.06
N LYS A 327 33.13 12.32 15.84
CA LYS A 327 34.19 12.57 16.78
C LYS A 327 34.29 14.07 17.10
N GLY A 328 34.14 14.45 18.39
CA GLY A 328 34.24 15.82 18.83
C GLY A 328 33.13 16.79 18.39
N LYS A 329 32.06 16.28 17.82
CA LYS A 329 30.90 17.07 17.38
C LYS A 329 29.57 16.40 17.75
N THR A 330 28.58 17.22 18.11
CA THR A 330 27.19 16.83 18.34
C THR A 330 26.27 17.62 17.41
N MET A 331 25.03 17.26 17.37
CA MET A 331 24.01 18.01 16.58
C MET A 331 23.84 19.46 17.05
N GLU A 332 24.11 19.75 18.31
CA GLU A 332 24.11 21.10 18.91
C GLU A 332 25.17 22.02 18.30
N ASN A 333 26.26 21.45 17.77
CA ASN A 333 27.30 22.21 17.08
C ASN A 333 26.93 22.57 15.64
N LEU A 334 25.77 22.10 15.15
CA LEU A 334 25.31 22.36 13.80
C LEU A 334 24.43 23.61 13.79
N THR A 335 24.75 24.58 12.96
CA THR A 335 23.89 25.75 12.75
C THR A 335 22.56 25.29 12.13
N ALA A 336 21.46 25.89 12.60
CA ALA A 336 20.15 25.62 12.01
C ALA A 336 20.15 25.90 10.51
N GLY A 337 19.74 24.91 9.70
CA GLY A 337 19.79 25.03 8.26
C GLY A 337 19.36 23.76 7.54
N ARG A 338 19.47 23.80 6.20
CA ARG A 338 19.23 22.64 5.34
C ARG A 338 20.54 21.96 5.02
N TYR A 339 20.57 20.65 5.22
CA TYR A 339 21.76 19.82 5.00
C TYR A 339 21.40 18.57 4.21
N GLN A 340 22.38 18.08 3.44
CA GLN A 340 22.32 16.77 2.83
C GLN A 340 23.08 15.78 3.72
N LEU A 341 22.56 14.56 3.86
CA LEU A 341 23.31 13.46 4.43
C LEU A 341 23.87 12.62 3.26
N ARG A 342 25.19 12.46 3.25
CA ARG A 342 25.86 11.52 2.36
C ARG A 342 26.21 10.29 3.17
N VAL A 343 25.63 9.15 2.79
CA VAL A 343 25.76 7.88 3.49
C VAL A 343 26.68 6.97 2.68
N HIS A 344 27.70 6.46 3.34
CA HIS A 344 28.63 5.47 2.82
C HIS A 344 28.29 4.11 3.38
N LEU A 345 27.95 3.17 2.51
CA LEU A 345 27.57 1.81 2.83
C LEU A 345 28.70 0.86 2.43
N ASN A 346 29.15 0.04 3.33
CA ASN A 346 30.08 -1.05 3.08
C ASN A 346 29.45 -2.35 3.63
N ASN A 347 29.03 -3.27 2.74
CA ASN A 347 28.32 -4.48 3.08
C ASN A 347 27.21 -4.26 4.13
N ALA A 348 26.40 -3.25 3.90
CA ALA A 348 25.37 -2.83 4.84
C ALA A 348 24.09 -2.41 4.12
N ARG A 349 22.94 -2.52 4.79
CA ARG A 349 21.61 -2.13 4.31
C ARG A 349 21.07 -0.98 5.14
N LEU A 350 20.59 0.06 4.48
CA LEU A 350 19.92 1.21 5.10
C LEU A 350 18.43 1.19 4.78
N PHE A 351 17.59 1.22 5.81
CA PHE A 351 16.13 1.17 5.68
C PHE A 351 15.47 2.52 5.91
N ALA A 352 15.82 3.21 7.01
CA ALA A 352 15.16 4.46 7.37
C ALA A 352 16.10 5.43 8.10
N LEU A 353 15.78 6.73 7.98
CA LEU A 353 16.37 7.81 8.78
C LEU A 353 15.28 8.40 9.68
N THR A 354 15.56 8.52 10.97
CA THR A 354 14.67 9.18 11.94
C THR A 354 15.28 10.44 12.48
N LEU A 355 14.49 11.51 12.48
CA LEU A 355 14.81 12.82 13.06
C LEU A 355 14.07 12.91 14.40
N GLY A 356 14.83 13.04 15.49
CA GLY A 356 14.29 13.23 16.84
C GLY A 356 14.44 14.67 17.32
N GLN A 357 13.44 15.17 18.01
CA GLN A 357 13.47 16.44 18.75
C GLN A 357 13.94 16.21 20.16
#